data_8b764aec647ac9aca2903fd6759a84c3
#
_entry.id   8b764aec647ac9aca2903fd6759a84c3
#
_cell.length_a   1.000
_cell.length_b   1.000
_cell.length_c   1.000
_cell.angle_alpha   90.00
_cell.angle_beta   90.00
_cell.angle_gamma   90.00
#
_symmetry.space_group_name_H-M   'P 1'
#
loop_
_entity.id
_entity.type
_entity.pdbx_description
1 polymer ?
#
loop_
_entity_poly.entity_id
_entity_poly.type
_entity_poly.pdbx_seq_one_letter_code
_entity_poly.pdbx_strand_id
1 'polypeptide(L)'
;MSDIKKRILVVDDEPDIGLTLKIILERYGFTVDSFADPETALKNFKPGLYDLIILDIKMPEISGFELYGKFKSKDANFKALFLTALRELDDYDNLKKNVFPKMGERHFIQKPVSEKDLLEQVYSILN
;
A
#
# COMPACT_ATOMS: atom_id res chain seq x y z
N MET A 1 8.17 -25.21 -11.51
CA MET A 1 7.60 -24.59 -10.32
C MET A 1 8.37 -23.34 -9.92
N SER A 2 7.67 -22.29 -9.69
CA SER A 2 8.32 -21.05 -9.33
C SER A 2 8.28 -20.86 -7.82
N ASP A 3 9.45 -20.63 -7.22
CA ASP A 3 9.54 -20.25 -5.82
C ASP A 3 9.73 -18.75 -5.66
N ILE A 4 9.44 -17.99 -6.73
CA ILE A 4 9.57 -16.54 -6.70
C ILE A 4 8.51 -15.99 -5.78
N LYS A 5 8.96 -15.35 -4.70
CA LYS A 5 8.08 -14.69 -3.75
C LYS A 5 7.64 -13.36 -4.32
N LYS A 6 6.36 -13.05 -4.15
CA LYS A 6 5.88 -11.70 -4.46
C LYS A 6 6.49 -10.72 -3.47
N ARG A 7 6.85 -9.56 -3.96
CA ARG A 7 7.49 -8.54 -3.16
C ARG A 7 6.58 -7.33 -2.96
N ILE A 8 6.45 -6.92 -1.71
CA ILE A 8 5.53 -5.86 -1.30
C ILE A 8 6.31 -4.74 -0.62
N LEU A 9 5.99 -3.50 -1.00
CA LEU A 9 6.49 -2.31 -0.33
C LEU A 9 5.38 -1.74 0.52
N VAL A 10 5.67 -1.43 1.78
CA VAL A 10 4.71 -0.77 2.68
C VAL A 10 5.25 0.59 3.06
N VAL A 11 4.46 1.64 2.88
CA VAL A 11 4.81 2.99 3.31
C VAL A 11 3.70 3.53 4.21
N ASP A 12 4.00 3.67 5.49
CA ASP A 12 3.07 4.19 6.49
C ASP A 12 3.88 4.97 7.52
N ASP A 13 3.50 6.23 7.74
CA ASP A 13 4.24 7.10 8.67
C ASP A 13 4.16 6.66 10.13
N GLU A 14 3.27 5.73 10.44
CA GLU A 14 3.22 5.08 11.74
C GLU A 14 4.06 3.80 11.69
N PRO A 15 5.27 3.80 12.29
CA PRO A 15 6.19 2.66 12.15
C PRO A 15 5.61 1.34 12.66
N ASP A 16 4.78 1.39 13.70
CA ASP A 16 4.18 0.19 14.28
C ASP A 16 3.23 -0.49 13.29
N ILE A 17 2.49 0.30 12.51
CA ILE A 17 1.59 -0.25 11.51
C ILE A 17 2.38 -0.92 10.40
N GLY A 18 3.39 -0.22 9.87
CA GLY A 18 4.24 -0.79 8.84
C GLY A 18 4.90 -2.09 9.26
N LEU A 19 5.43 -2.12 10.49
CA LEU A 19 6.05 -3.32 11.03
C LEU A 19 5.05 -4.46 11.19
N THR A 20 3.85 -4.16 11.68
CA THR A 20 2.81 -5.17 11.85
C THR A 20 2.42 -5.79 10.50
N LEU A 21 2.21 -4.96 9.48
CA LEU A 21 1.88 -5.45 8.16
C LEU A 21 3.00 -6.30 7.59
N LYS A 22 4.24 -5.89 7.78
CA LYS A 22 5.40 -6.65 7.33
C LYS A 22 5.44 -8.02 7.98
N ILE A 23 5.26 -8.09 9.30
CA ILE A 23 5.28 -9.36 10.03
C ILE A 23 4.19 -10.29 9.52
N ILE A 24 2.98 -9.78 9.37
CA ILE A 24 1.86 -10.59 8.88
C ILE A 24 2.15 -11.14 7.48
N LEU A 25 2.53 -10.25 6.57
CA LEU A 25 2.73 -10.65 5.18
C LEU A 25 3.92 -11.61 5.01
N GLU A 26 4.99 -11.39 5.74
CA GLU A 26 6.14 -12.30 5.69
C GLU A 26 5.80 -13.69 6.20
N ARG A 27 4.90 -13.76 7.18
CA ARG A 27 4.42 -15.04 7.70
C ARG A 27 3.72 -15.87 6.61
N TYR A 28 3.12 -15.20 5.64
CA TYR A 28 2.41 -15.85 4.54
C TYR A 28 3.24 -15.96 3.26
N GLY A 29 4.55 -15.75 3.36
CA GLY A 29 5.45 -16.03 2.26
C GLY A 29 5.82 -14.86 1.37
N PHE A 30 5.35 -13.65 1.68
CA PHE A 30 5.74 -12.46 0.91
C PHE A 30 7.09 -11.93 1.38
N THR A 31 7.80 -11.26 0.50
CA THR A 31 8.99 -10.49 0.86
C THR A 31 8.55 -9.03 1.00
N VAL A 32 8.83 -8.41 2.13
CA VAL A 32 8.29 -7.08 2.43
C VAL A 32 9.37 -6.10 2.86
N ASP A 33 9.37 -4.93 2.24
CA ASP A 33 10.14 -3.78 2.69
C ASP A 33 9.17 -2.75 3.24
N SER A 34 9.44 -2.22 4.44
CA SER A 34 8.57 -1.26 5.10
C SER A 34 9.34 0.01 5.43
N PHE A 35 8.78 1.15 5.07
CA PHE A 35 9.37 2.46 5.35
C PHE A 35 8.34 3.37 6.01
N ALA A 36 8.77 4.10 7.05
CA ALA A 36 7.92 5.10 7.68
C ALA A 36 8.09 6.48 7.04
N ASP A 37 9.15 6.68 6.28
CA ASP A 37 9.45 7.94 5.63
C ASP A 37 9.29 7.81 4.11
N PRO A 38 8.37 8.59 3.52
CA PRO A 38 8.13 8.54 2.06
C PRO A 38 9.37 8.84 1.22
N GLU A 39 10.22 9.77 1.66
CA GLU A 39 11.43 10.09 0.91
C GLU A 39 12.39 8.91 0.87
N THR A 40 12.55 8.23 2.01
CA THR A 40 13.40 7.05 2.08
C THR A 40 12.85 5.95 1.19
N ALA A 41 11.53 5.77 1.18
CA ALA A 41 10.90 4.80 0.30
C ALA A 41 11.18 5.10 -1.16
N LEU A 42 11.08 6.37 -1.57
CA LEU A 42 11.37 6.77 -2.94
C LEU A 42 12.83 6.54 -3.33
N LYS A 43 13.75 6.82 -2.42
CA LYS A 43 15.18 6.61 -2.67
C LYS A 43 15.53 5.14 -2.85
N ASN A 44 14.81 4.27 -2.17
CA ASN A 44 15.06 2.83 -2.22
C ASN A 44 14.20 2.10 -3.24
N PHE A 45 13.26 2.80 -3.86
CA PHE A 45 12.39 2.22 -4.86
C PHE A 45 13.17 1.89 -6.13
N LYS A 46 12.95 0.67 -6.64
CA LYS A 46 13.56 0.24 -7.90
C LYS A 46 12.45 -0.26 -8.83
N PRO A 47 12.41 0.22 -10.09
CA PRO A 47 11.44 -0.27 -11.05
C PRO A 47 11.52 -1.79 -11.21
N GLY A 48 10.37 -2.42 -11.25
CA GLY A 48 10.30 -3.87 -11.43
C GLY A 48 10.52 -4.69 -10.16
N LEU A 49 10.86 -4.03 -9.04
CA LEU A 49 11.14 -4.75 -7.80
C LEU A 49 9.87 -5.20 -7.07
N TYR A 50 8.84 -4.38 -7.07
CA TYR A 50 7.64 -4.64 -6.26
C TYR A 50 6.44 -5.04 -7.10
N ASP A 51 5.70 -6.03 -6.62
CA ASP A 51 4.44 -6.45 -7.22
C ASP A 51 3.28 -5.65 -6.67
N LEU A 52 3.37 -5.23 -5.42
CA LEU A 52 2.32 -4.48 -4.73
C LEU A 52 2.96 -3.43 -3.83
N ILE A 53 2.37 -2.25 -3.81
CA ILE A 53 2.75 -1.19 -2.87
C ILE A 53 1.53 -0.86 -2.01
N ILE A 54 1.69 -0.95 -0.69
CA ILE A 54 0.67 -0.60 0.29
C ILE A 54 1.01 0.77 0.83
N LEU A 55 0.10 1.73 0.67
CA LEU A 55 0.35 3.14 0.97
C LEU A 55 -0.68 3.70 1.93
N ASP A 56 -0.23 4.31 3.01
CA ASP A 56 -1.08 5.13 3.84
C ASP A 56 -1.45 6.39 3.06
N ILE A 57 -2.73 6.76 3.07
CA ILE A 57 -3.20 7.92 2.33
C ILE A 57 -2.75 9.22 2.98
N LYS A 58 -2.90 9.31 4.29
CA LYS A 58 -2.63 10.58 4.98
C LYS A 58 -1.33 10.53 5.76
N MET A 59 -0.32 11.17 5.21
CA MET A 59 0.99 11.31 5.83
C MET A 59 1.35 12.80 5.90
N PRO A 60 2.22 13.21 6.85
CA PRO A 60 2.45 14.65 7.11
C PRO A 60 2.93 15.47 5.92
N GLU A 61 3.86 14.98 5.14
CA GLU A 61 4.50 15.78 4.09
C GLU A 61 3.98 15.52 2.69
N ILE A 62 3.50 14.30 2.45
CA ILE A 62 3.02 13.91 1.13
C ILE A 62 1.89 12.90 1.32
N SER A 63 0.84 13.03 0.53
CA SER A 63 -0.24 12.05 0.58
C SER A 63 0.15 10.74 -0.10
N GLY A 64 -0.53 9.66 0.24
CA GLY A 64 -0.32 8.39 -0.43
C GLY A 64 -0.61 8.48 -1.92
N PHE A 65 -1.55 9.31 -2.33
CA PHE A 65 -1.86 9.48 -3.75
C PHE A 65 -0.74 10.16 -4.50
N GLU A 66 -0.14 11.19 -3.91
CA GLU A 66 1.00 11.86 -4.52
C GLU A 66 2.20 10.92 -4.62
N LEU A 67 2.44 10.14 -3.56
CA LEU A 67 3.51 9.17 -3.55
C LEU A 67 3.28 8.08 -4.59
N TYR A 68 2.04 7.61 -4.71
CA TYR A 68 1.64 6.66 -5.75
C TYR A 68 2.00 7.19 -7.14
N GLY A 69 1.69 8.45 -7.41
CA GLY A 69 2.02 9.08 -8.68
C GLY A 69 3.51 9.09 -8.95
N LYS A 70 4.31 9.36 -7.93
CA LYS A 70 5.77 9.36 -8.06
C LYS A 70 6.31 7.96 -8.35
N PHE A 71 5.78 6.94 -7.69
CA PHE A 71 6.17 5.57 -7.99
C PHE A 71 5.74 5.18 -9.41
N LYS A 72 4.53 5.55 -9.83
CA LYS A 72 4.03 5.24 -11.17
C LYS A 72 4.86 5.89 -12.27
N SER A 73 5.44 7.05 -12.00
CA SER A 73 6.32 7.69 -12.99
C SER A 73 7.62 6.90 -13.20
N LYS A 74 7.98 6.05 -12.25
CA LYS A 74 9.21 5.24 -12.32
C LYS A 74 8.92 3.82 -12.81
N ASP A 75 7.74 3.29 -12.53
CA ASP A 75 7.36 1.92 -12.88
C ASP A 75 5.84 1.84 -12.99
N ALA A 76 5.34 1.55 -14.17
CA ALA A 76 3.90 1.48 -14.41
C ALA A 76 3.29 0.12 -14.04
N ASN A 77 4.09 -0.85 -13.64
CA ASN A 77 3.65 -2.24 -13.57
C ASN A 77 3.36 -2.81 -12.19
N PHE A 78 3.39 -1.98 -11.15
CA PHE A 78 3.00 -2.45 -9.81
C PHE A 78 1.52 -2.18 -9.56
N LYS A 79 0.97 -2.91 -8.59
CA LYS A 79 -0.39 -2.68 -8.10
C LYS A 79 -0.34 -1.95 -6.76
N ALA A 80 -1.43 -1.31 -6.37
CA ALA A 80 -1.45 -0.53 -5.14
C ALA A 80 -2.65 -0.86 -4.27
N LEU A 81 -2.44 -0.77 -2.95
CA LEU A 81 -3.49 -0.88 -1.95
C LEU A 81 -3.33 0.29 -0.99
N PHE A 82 -4.38 1.09 -0.83
CA PHE A 82 -4.33 2.27 0.03
C PHE A 82 -4.93 1.99 1.40
N LEU A 83 -4.31 2.51 2.44
CA LEU A 83 -4.82 2.44 3.81
C LEU A 83 -5.51 3.76 4.15
N THR A 84 -6.72 3.70 4.68
CA THR A 84 -7.48 4.89 5.01
C THR A 84 -8.08 4.79 6.41
N ALA A 85 -8.14 5.93 7.14
CA ALA A 85 -8.73 5.99 8.46
C ALA A 85 -10.17 6.51 8.39
N LEU A 86 -11.08 5.85 9.12
CA LEU A 86 -12.51 6.19 9.14
C LEU A 86 -12.83 7.58 9.65
N ARG A 87 -12.02 8.06 10.58
CA ARG A 87 -12.29 9.34 11.24
C ARG A 87 -12.16 10.54 10.31
N GLU A 88 -11.85 10.28 9.04
CA GLU A 88 -11.69 11.33 8.05
C GLU A 88 -12.76 11.18 6.97
N LEU A 89 -14.02 11.34 7.40
CA LEU A 89 -15.17 11.16 6.52
C LEU A 89 -15.14 12.04 5.28
N ASP A 90 -14.66 13.28 5.41
CA ASP A 90 -14.57 14.18 4.26
C ASP A 90 -13.61 13.64 3.22
N ASP A 91 -12.48 13.12 3.67
CA ASP A 91 -11.51 12.49 2.77
C ASP A 91 -12.09 11.24 2.13
N TYR A 92 -12.85 10.47 2.90
CA TYR A 92 -13.50 9.27 2.39
C TYR A 92 -14.51 9.58 1.28
N ASP A 93 -15.32 10.63 1.48
CA ASP A 93 -16.27 11.06 0.47
C ASP A 93 -15.56 11.52 -0.80
N ASN A 94 -14.45 12.23 -0.64
CA ASN A 94 -13.63 12.66 -1.76
C ASN A 94 -13.05 11.46 -2.51
N LEU A 95 -12.61 10.44 -1.78
CA LEU A 95 -12.10 9.21 -2.37
C LEU A 95 -13.15 8.51 -3.22
N LYS A 96 -14.38 8.41 -2.70
CA LYS A 96 -15.48 7.79 -3.44
C LYS A 96 -15.77 8.50 -4.75
N LYS A 97 -15.73 9.82 -4.75
CA LYS A 97 -16.08 10.60 -5.92
C LYS A 97 -14.97 10.64 -6.96
N ASN A 98 -13.73 10.78 -6.50
CA ASN A 98 -12.61 11.12 -7.38
C ASN A 98 -11.62 10.01 -7.63
N VAL A 99 -11.48 9.07 -6.71
CA VAL A 99 -10.45 8.05 -6.78
C VAL A 99 -11.03 6.64 -6.97
N PHE A 100 -12.03 6.25 -6.19
CA PHE A 100 -12.62 4.92 -6.28
C PHE A 100 -13.13 4.58 -7.68
N PRO A 101 -13.77 5.52 -8.42
CA PRO A 101 -14.22 5.18 -9.77
C PRO A 101 -13.10 4.76 -10.71
N LYS A 102 -11.88 5.27 -10.46
CA LYS A 102 -10.73 4.95 -11.31
C LYS A 102 -10.00 3.68 -10.87
N MET A 103 -9.96 3.41 -9.56
CA MET A 103 -9.15 2.34 -9.00
C MET A 103 -9.97 1.16 -8.47
N GLY A 104 -11.25 1.39 -8.17
CA GLY A 104 -12.11 0.38 -7.56
C GLY A 104 -11.94 0.35 -6.04
N GLU A 105 -13.04 0.10 -5.34
CA GLU A 105 -13.05 0.09 -3.87
C GLU A 105 -12.18 -1.02 -3.28
N ARG A 106 -11.93 -2.09 -4.02
CA ARG A 106 -11.09 -3.19 -3.57
C ARG A 106 -9.63 -2.82 -3.38
N HIS A 107 -9.24 -1.64 -3.85
CA HIS A 107 -7.87 -1.15 -3.70
C HIS A 107 -7.68 -0.31 -2.45
N PHE A 108 -8.67 -0.30 -1.57
CA PHE A 108 -8.65 0.47 -0.34
C PHE A 108 -8.99 -0.43 0.84
N ILE A 109 -8.27 -0.26 1.95
CA ILE A 109 -8.56 -0.98 3.17
C ILE A 109 -8.59 0.01 4.33
N GLN A 110 -9.55 -0.18 5.22
CA GLN A 110 -9.79 0.72 6.31
C GLN A 110 -9.01 0.36 7.56
N LYS A 111 -8.40 1.34 8.19
CA LYS A 111 -7.74 1.16 9.48
C LYS A 111 -8.78 1.14 10.60
N PRO A 112 -8.60 0.34 11.64
CA PRO A 112 -7.48 -0.58 11.88
C PRO A 112 -7.54 -1.80 10.95
N VAL A 113 -6.38 -2.22 10.45
CA VAL A 113 -6.29 -3.30 9.49
C VAL A 113 -6.24 -4.63 10.22
N SER A 114 -7.21 -5.51 9.95
CA SER A 114 -7.17 -6.87 10.47
C SER A 114 -6.33 -7.76 9.56
N GLU A 115 -5.77 -8.81 10.14
CA GLU A 115 -5.00 -9.78 9.35
C GLU A 115 -5.84 -10.38 8.23
N LYS A 116 -7.09 -10.75 8.55
CA LYS A 116 -8.00 -11.33 7.58
C LYS A 116 -8.25 -10.39 6.40
N ASP A 117 -8.59 -9.13 6.69
CA ASP A 117 -8.90 -8.17 5.64
C ASP A 117 -7.68 -7.87 4.78
N LEU A 118 -6.51 -7.74 5.42
CA LEU A 118 -5.27 -7.52 4.70
C LEU A 118 -4.99 -8.64 3.71
N LEU A 119 -5.07 -9.87 4.16
CA LEU A 119 -4.78 -11.02 3.32
C LEU A 119 -5.78 -11.18 2.19
N GLU A 120 -7.07 -10.97 2.47
CA GLU A 120 -8.10 -11.03 1.44
C GLU A 120 -7.84 -10.02 0.33
N GLN A 121 -7.50 -8.78 0.71
CA GLN A 121 -7.22 -7.73 -0.26
C GLN A 121 -5.94 -8.02 -1.05
N VAL A 122 -4.88 -8.42 -0.36
CA VAL A 122 -3.60 -8.69 -1.01
C VAL A 122 -3.75 -9.83 -2.02
N TYR A 123 -4.38 -10.93 -1.64
CA TYR A 123 -4.57 -12.04 -2.56
C TYR A 123 -5.48 -11.65 -3.72
N SER A 124 -6.53 -10.89 -3.45
CA SER A 124 -7.43 -10.44 -4.51
C SER A 124 -6.71 -9.57 -5.56
N ILE A 125 -5.82 -8.71 -5.10
CA ILE A 125 -5.08 -7.81 -5.99
C ILE A 125 -4.01 -8.56 -6.77
N LEU A 126 -3.29 -9.47 -6.13
CA LEU A 126 -2.16 -10.16 -6.74
C LEU A 126 -2.54 -11.39 -7.58
N ASN A 127 -3.72 -11.93 -7.37
CA ASN A 127 -4.22 -13.03 -8.16
C ASN A 127 -5.12 -12.48 -9.28
#